data_bdc9fd440e68bd3fb328180255a7fd2f
#
_entry.id   bdc9fd440e68bd3fb328180255a7fd2f
#
_cell.length_a   1.000
_cell.length_b   1.000
_cell.length_c   1.000
_cell.angle_alpha   90.00
_cell.angle_beta   90.00
_cell.angle_gamma   90.00
#
_symmetry.space_group_name_H-M   'P 1'
#
loop_
_entity.id
_entity.type
_entity.pdbx_description
1 polymer ?
#
loop_
_entity_poly.entity_id
_entity_poly.type
_entity_poly.pdbx_seq_one_letter_code
_entity_poly.pdbx_strand_id
1 'polypeptide(L)'
;FVALFPIFFGTAFQWCSFKGADGFASSSIFCSNNLRQCVTGFTEYLCSKDEQSLHRGIYFGKVLLSFYGGVAVSFLATQILDLKASWIGILPTVSAFLLCNVEYGRCKVKKEDILKASA
;
A
#
# COMPACT_ATOMS: atom_id res chain seq x y z
N PHE A 1 -7.66 12.26 -24.62
CA PHE A 1 -7.07 10.92 -24.44
C PHE A 1 -5.58 11.01 -24.07
N VAL A 2 -4.81 11.93 -24.65
CA VAL A 2 -3.37 12.07 -24.38
C VAL A 2 -3.09 12.37 -22.88
N ALA A 3 -3.93 13.17 -22.24
CA ALA A 3 -3.80 13.51 -20.81
C ALA A 3 -4.01 12.32 -19.86
N LEU A 4 -4.64 11.24 -20.30
CA LEU A 4 -4.85 10.03 -19.50
C LEU A 4 -3.67 9.06 -19.57
N PHE A 5 -2.84 9.18 -20.60
CA PHE A 5 -1.71 8.26 -20.81
C PHE A 5 -0.73 8.21 -19.63
N PRO A 6 -0.29 9.34 -19.02
CA PRO A 6 0.58 9.32 -17.86
C PRO A 6 -0.05 8.61 -16.66
N ILE A 7 -1.38 8.73 -16.50
CA ILE A 7 -2.13 8.10 -15.39
C ILE A 7 -2.13 6.58 -15.59
N PHE A 8 -2.44 6.10 -16.79
CA PHE A 8 -2.41 4.66 -17.08
C PHE A 8 -1.00 4.08 -16.94
N PHE A 9 0.01 4.80 -17.44
CA PHE A 9 1.40 4.37 -17.28
C PHE A 9 1.82 4.31 -15.82
N GLY A 10 1.54 5.35 -15.03
CA GLY A 10 1.83 5.40 -13.61
C GLY A 10 1.13 4.28 -12.83
N THR A 11 -0.12 3.98 -13.16
CA THR A 11 -0.89 2.90 -12.56
C THR A 11 -0.31 1.53 -12.90
N ALA A 12 0.07 1.30 -14.15
CA ALA A 12 0.72 0.06 -14.58
C ALA A 12 2.09 -0.12 -13.91
N PHE A 13 2.88 0.95 -13.82
CA PHE A 13 4.16 0.94 -13.14
C PHE A 13 4.02 0.61 -11.65
N GLN A 14 3.05 1.24 -10.97
CA GLN A 14 2.73 0.95 -9.57
C GLN A 14 2.33 -0.52 -9.39
N TRP A 15 1.52 -1.07 -10.29
CA TRP A 15 1.13 -2.48 -10.28
C TRP A 15 2.33 -3.43 -10.36
N CYS A 16 3.27 -3.13 -11.25
CA CYS A 16 4.46 -3.96 -11.45
C CYS A 16 5.48 -3.84 -10.31
N SER A 17 5.57 -2.67 -9.67
CA SER A 17 6.58 -2.36 -8.67
C SER A 17 6.21 -2.86 -7.28
N PHE A 18 4.93 -2.81 -6.91
CA PHE A 18 4.46 -3.16 -5.57
C PHE A 18 3.65 -4.46 -5.59
N LYS A 19 4.33 -5.57 -5.26
CA LYS A 19 3.73 -6.92 -5.25
C LYS A 19 3.06 -7.31 -3.93
N GLY A 20 3.14 -6.46 -2.90
CA GLY A 20 2.61 -6.74 -1.56
C GLY A 20 3.69 -6.74 -0.48
N ALA A 21 3.31 -7.10 0.75
CA ALA A 21 4.17 -7.21 1.91
C ALA A 21 3.71 -8.38 2.80
N ASP A 22 4.53 -8.77 3.79
CA ASP A 22 4.23 -9.84 4.76
C ASP A 22 3.85 -11.19 4.13
N GLY A 23 4.35 -11.48 2.92
CA GLY A 23 4.03 -12.72 2.19
C GLY A 23 2.68 -12.70 1.48
N PHE A 24 1.91 -11.61 1.56
CA PHE A 24 0.63 -11.47 0.87
C PHE A 24 0.77 -10.61 -0.37
N ALA A 25 0.28 -11.14 -1.50
CA ALA A 25 0.17 -10.37 -2.73
C ALA A 25 -1.01 -9.39 -2.61
N SER A 26 -0.72 -8.12 -2.42
CA SER A 26 -1.69 -7.04 -2.32
C SER A 26 -1.52 -6.08 -3.47
N SER A 27 -2.63 -5.69 -4.08
CA SER A 27 -2.64 -4.63 -5.07
C SER A 27 -3.34 -3.40 -4.51
N SER A 28 -2.60 -2.32 -4.37
CA SER A 28 -3.16 -1.03 -3.94
C SER A 28 -4.18 -0.44 -4.93
N ILE A 29 -4.22 -0.95 -6.17
CA ILE A 29 -5.08 -0.46 -7.24
C ILE A 29 -6.45 -1.17 -7.23
N PHE A 30 -6.51 -2.45 -6.83
CA PHE A 30 -7.73 -3.24 -6.86
C PHE A 30 -8.37 -3.37 -5.47
N CYS A 31 -9.14 -2.36 -5.11
CA CYS A 31 -9.89 -2.34 -3.86
C CYS A 31 -10.82 -3.56 -3.72
N SER A 32 -11.47 -3.99 -4.81
CA SER A 32 -12.38 -5.15 -4.81
C SER A 32 -11.68 -6.46 -4.44
N ASN A 33 -10.46 -6.68 -4.93
CA ASN A 33 -9.69 -7.88 -4.56
C ASN A 33 -9.25 -7.83 -3.10
N ASN A 34 -8.81 -6.69 -2.61
CA ASN A 34 -8.43 -6.52 -1.21
C ASN A 34 -9.63 -6.71 -0.28
N LEU A 35 -10.82 -6.21 -0.67
CA LEU A 35 -12.06 -6.43 0.07
C LEU A 35 -12.43 -7.91 0.14
N ARG A 36 -12.38 -8.62 -1.01
CA ARG A 36 -12.62 -10.06 -1.05
C ARG A 36 -11.66 -10.81 -0.13
N GLN A 37 -10.37 -10.52 -0.18
CA GLN A 37 -9.36 -11.18 0.65
C GLN A 37 -9.58 -10.90 2.14
N CYS A 38 -9.98 -9.67 2.49
CA CYS A 38 -10.32 -9.30 3.85
C CYS A 38 -11.51 -10.10 4.38
N VAL A 39 -12.62 -10.12 3.62
CA VAL A 39 -13.83 -10.87 4.00
C VAL A 39 -13.55 -12.37 4.09
N THR A 40 -12.85 -12.94 3.10
CA THR A 40 -12.48 -14.36 3.10
C THR A 40 -11.62 -14.70 4.33
N GLY A 41 -10.62 -13.89 4.66
CA GLY A 41 -9.77 -14.12 5.83
C GLY A 41 -10.55 -14.12 7.14
N PHE A 42 -11.48 -13.19 7.33
CA PHE A 42 -12.33 -13.17 8.52
C PHE A 42 -13.34 -14.33 8.55
N THR A 43 -13.92 -14.71 7.41
CA THR A 43 -14.85 -15.84 7.33
C THR A 43 -14.15 -17.16 7.63
N GLU A 44 -12.98 -17.38 7.06
CA GLU A 44 -12.15 -18.57 7.35
C GLU A 44 -11.76 -18.63 8.83
N TYR A 45 -11.40 -17.51 9.44
CA TYR A 45 -11.11 -17.46 10.86
C TYR A 45 -12.33 -17.83 11.72
N LEU A 46 -13.53 -17.34 11.38
CA LEU A 46 -14.76 -17.68 12.11
C LEU A 46 -15.11 -19.16 12.00
N CYS A 47 -14.82 -19.80 10.86
CA CYS A 47 -15.10 -21.22 10.64
C CYS A 47 -14.03 -22.15 11.21
N SER A 48 -12.75 -21.83 11.04
CA SER A 48 -11.62 -22.73 11.32
C SER A 48 -10.78 -22.31 12.53
N LYS A 49 -10.97 -21.07 13.04
CA LYS A 49 -10.16 -20.44 14.10
C LYS A 49 -8.65 -20.45 13.82
N ASP A 50 -8.28 -20.46 12.51
CA ASP A 50 -6.90 -20.45 12.10
C ASP A 50 -6.31 -19.04 12.21
N GLU A 51 -5.22 -18.89 12.99
CA GLU A 51 -4.56 -17.61 13.21
C GLU A 51 -3.97 -17.01 11.92
N GLN A 52 -3.58 -17.84 10.97
CA GLN A 52 -3.04 -17.37 9.70
C GLN A 52 -4.11 -16.66 8.87
N SER A 53 -5.33 -17.18 8.87
CA SER A 53 -6.50 -16.56 8.21
C SER A 53 -6.88 -15.23 8.87
N LEU A 54 -6.77 -15.13 10.19
CA LEU A 54 -6.96 -13.87 10.90
C LEU A 54 -5.90 -12.84 10.51
N HIS A 55 -4.64 -13.24 10.45
CA HIS A 55 -3.54 -12.35 10.08
C HIS A 55 -3.73 -11.79 8.66
N ARG A 56 -4.18 -12.65 7.73
CA ARG A 56 -4.55 -12.28 6.37
C ARG A 56 -5.70 -11.26 6.36
N GLY A 57 -6.79 -11.53 7.10
CA GLY A 57 -7.93 -10.63 7.21
C GLY A 57 -7.54 -9.25 7.74
N ILE A 58 -6.73 -9.19 8.80
CA ILE A 58 -6.23 -7.94 9.39
C ILE A 58 -5.32 -7.18 8.43
N TYR A 59 -4.43 -7.87 7.71
CA TYR A 59 -3.55 -7.23 6.74
C TYR A 59 -4.35 -6.51 5.65
N PHE A 60 -5.27 -7.22 4.99
CA PHE A 60 -6.11 -6.62 3.96
C PHE A 60 -7.09 -5.58 4.51
N GLY A 61 -7.55 -5.73 5.74
CA GLY A 61 -8.34 -4.73 6.46
C GLY A 61 -7.59 -3.41 6.66
N LYS A 62 -6.32 -3.46 7.05
CA LYS A 62 -5.46 -2.27 7.17
C LYS A 62 -5.23 -1.58 5.82
N VAL A 63 -5.03 -2.35 4.76
CA VAL A 63 -4.89 -1.80 3.40
C VAL A 63 -6.15 -1.06 2.97
N LEU A 64 -7.32 -1.66 3.20
CA LEU A 64 -8.62 -1.04 2.89
C LEU A 64 -8.87 0.22 3.71
N LEU A 65 -8.60 0.16 5.02
CA LEU A 65 -8.78 1.31 5.91
C LEU A 65 -7.90 2.50 5.48
N SER A 66 -6.65 2.22 5.13
CA SER A 66 -5.73 3.24 4.61
C SER A 66 -6.24 3.84 3.30
N PHE A 67 -6.75 3.01 2.39
CA PHE A 67 -7.31 3.46 1.12
C PHE A 67 -8.54 4.36 1.32
N TYR A 68 -9.53 3.91 2.09
CA TYR A 68 -10.74 4.70 2.35
C TYR A 68 -10.44 5.96 3.18
N GLY A 69 -9.49 5.89 4.10
CA GLY A 69 -9.00 7.06 4.83
C GLY A 69 -8.41 8.11 3.88
N GLY A 70 -7.59 7.68 2.92
CA GLY A 70 -7.04 8.57 1.90
C GLY A 70 -8.13 9.20 1.01
N VAL A 71 -9.15 8.43 0.62
CA VAL A 71 -10.29 8.93 -0.15
C VAL A 71 -11.08 9.98 0.64
N ALA A 72 -11.35 9.72 1.92
CA ALA A 72 -12.08 10.66 2.78
C ALA A 72 -11.32 11.98 2.95
N VAL A 73 -10.00 11.90 3.22
CA VAL A 73 -9.14 13.09 3.34
C VAL A 73 -9.09 13.86 2.02
N SER A 74 -8.95 13.16 0.89
CA SER A 74 -8.95 13.79 -0.44
C SER A 74 -10.28 14.49 -0.75
N PHE A 75 -11.40 13.85 -0.40
CA PHE A 75 -12.73 14.45 -0.58
C PHE A 75 -12.88 15.74 0.24
N LEU A 76 -12.52 15.71 1.52
CA LEU A 76 -12.58 16.90 2.38
C LEU A 76 -11.64 18.01 1.88
N ALA A 77 -10.44 17.66 1.46
CA ALA A 77 -9.49 18.62 0.90
C ALA A 77 -10.03 19.29 -0.37
N THR A 78 -10.71 18.54 -1.23
CA THR A 78 -11.31 19.07 -2.46
C THR A 78 -12.46 20.04 -2.16
N GLN A 79 -13.25 19.80 -1.11
CA GLN A 79 -14.33 20.71 -0.69
C GLN A 79 -13.80 22.06 -0.20
N ILE A 80 -12.58 22.11 0.33
CA ILE A 80 -12.01 23.35 0.92
C ILE A 80 -11.10 24.08 -0.08
N LEU A 81 -10.33 23.35 -0.89
CA LEU A 81 -9.26 23.90 -1.72
C LEU A 81 -9.52 23.79 -3.23
N ASP A 82 -10.63 23.22 -3.67
CA ASP A 82 -10.93 22.94 -5.08
C ASP A 82 -9.76 22.23 -5.80
N LEU A 83 -9.40 22.68 -6.99
CA LEU A 83 -8.29 22.13 -7.79
C LEU A 83 -6.92 22.18 -7.09
N LYS A 84 -6.73 23.08 -6.12
CA LYS A 84 -5.47 23.16 -5.35
C LYS A 84 -5.28 21.97 -4.39
N ALA A 85 -6.34 21.20 -4.11
CA ALA A 85 -6.26 19.99 -3.31
C ALA A 85 -5.27 18.96 -3.88
N SER A 86 -5.02 18.94 -5.19
CA SER A 86 -4.04 18.08 -5.83
C SER A 86 -2.61 18.25 -5.29
N TRP A 87 -2.26 19.44 -4.82
CA TRP A 87 -0.95 19.72 -4.23
C TRP A 87 -0.77 19.03 -2.87
N ILE A 88 -1.86 18.80 -2.14
CA ILE A 88 -1.84 18.08 -0.85
C ILE A 88 -1.43 16.61 -1.06
N GLY A 89 -1.80 16.02 -2.20
CA GLY A 89 -1.41 14.65 -2.56
C GLY A 89 0.10 14.45 -2.72
N ILE A 90 0.87 15.51 -2.94
CA ILE A 90 2.33 15.46 -3.03
C ILE A 90 2.95 15.12 -1.67
N LEU A 91 2.39 15.62 -0.56
CA LEU A 91 2.93 15.40 0.79
C LEU A 91 3.03 13.92 1.18
N PRO A 92 1.96 13.10 1.09
CA PRO A 92 2.06 11.68 1.40
C PRO A 92 2.97 10.93 0.41
N THR A 93 3.02 11.35 -0.85
CA THR A 93 3.88 10.73 -1.86
C THR A 93 5.36 10.97 -1.54
N VAL A 94 5.73 12.20 -1.20
CA VAL A 94 7.09 12.55 -0.77
C VAL A 94 7.45 11.84 0.53
N SER A 95 6.54 11.79 1.49
CA SER A 95 6.75 11.08 2.76
C SER A 95 6.99 9.59 2.55
N ALA A 96 6.19 8.94 1.70
CA ALA A 96 6.37 7.55 1.35
C ALA A 96 7.72 7.31 0.66
N PHE A 97 8.11 8.19 -0.28
CA PHE A 97 9.41 8.09 -0.96
C PHE A 97 10.58 8.22 0.02
N LEU A 98 10.52 9.17 0.95
CA LEU A 98 11.54 9.34 1.98
C LEU A 98 11.64 8.12 2.90
N LEU A 99 10.50 7.57 3.34
CA LEU A 99 10.46 6.36 4.16
C LEU A 99 11.08 5.16 3.43
N CYS A 100 10.71 4.94 2.17
CA CYS A 100 11.30 3.89 1.35
C CYS A 100 12.81 4.04 1.19
N ASN A 101 13.31 5.26 1.01
CA ASN A 101 14.75 5.53 0.91
C ASN A 101 15.50 5.22 2.22
N VAL A 102 14.92 5.60 3.36
CA VAL A 102 15.50 5.30 4.68
C VAL A 102 15.52 3.80 4.94
N GLU A 103 14.44 3.10 4.62
CA GLU A 103 14.34 1.64 4.80
C GLU A 103 15.31 0.87 3.89
N TYR A 104 15.42 1.29 2.64
CA TYR A 104 16.40 0.75 1.70
C TYR A 104 17.85 0.92 2.19
N GLY A 105 18.18 2.10 2.73
CA GLY A 105 19.48 2.37 3.35
C GLY A 105 19.78 1.43 4.53
N ARG A 106 18.79 1.20 5.40
CA ARG A 106 18.92 0.25 6.54
C ARG A 106 19.13 -1.18 6.09
N CYS A 107 18.38 -1.63 5.09
CA CYS A 107 18.52 -3.00 4.55
C CYS A 107 19.91 -3.22 3.92
N LYS A 108 20.46 -2.20 3.24
CA LYS A 108 21.79 -2.26 2.64
C LYS A 108 22.89 -2.38 3.71
N VAL A 109 22.85 -1.56 4.75
CA VAL A 109 23.80 -1.59 5.87
C VAL A 109 23.75 -2.96 6.56
N LYS A 110 22.57 -3.45 6.89
CA LYS A 110 22.40 -4.76 7.55
C LYS A 110 22.95 -5.91 6.70
N LYS A 111 22.80 -5.84 5.37
CA LYS A 111 23.36 -6.85 4.45
C LYS A 111 24.89 -6.82 4.41
N GLU A 112 25.50 -5.63 4.45
CA GLU A 112 26.95 -5.46 4.51
C GLU A 112 27.53 -5.98 5.83
N ASP A 113 26.84 -5.74 6.96
CA ASP A 113 27.26 -6.25 8.27
C ASP A 113 27.22 -7.77 8.35
N ILE A 114 26.20 -8.41 7.77
CA ILE A 114 26.08 -9.87 7.71
C ILE A 114 27.21 -10.45 6.84
N LEU A 115 27.52 -9.83 5.71
CA LEU A 115 28.60 -10.28 4.82
C LEU A 115 29.98 -10.17 5.49
N LYS A 116 30.23 -9.12 6.28
CA LYS A 116 31.47 -8.93 7.04
C LYS A 116 31.61 -9.89 8.22
N ALA A 117 30.50 -10.31 8.82
CA ALA A 117 30.48 -11.28 9.92
C ALA A 117 30.66 -12.73 9.44
N SER A 118 30.46 -12.97 8.14
CA SER A 118 30.60 -14.29 7.50
C SER A 118 31.96 -14.52 6.80
N ALA A 119 32.79 -13.49 6.77
CA ALA A 119 34.14 -13.53 6.19
C ALA A 119 35.21 -13.64 7.28
#